data_45f771bdf73f4e8c6bb271a74df6b600
#
_entry.id   45f771bdf73f4e8c6bb271a74df6b600
#
_cell.length_a   1.000
_cell.length_b   1.000
_cell.length_c   1.000
_cell.angle_alpha   90.00
_cell.angle_beta   90.00
_cell.angle_gamma   90.00
#
_symmetry.space_group_name_H-M   'P 1'
#
loop_
_entity.id
_entity.type
_entity.pdbx_description
1 polymer ?
#
loop_
_entity_poly.entity_id
_entity_poly.type
_entity_poly.pdbx_seq_one_letter_code
_entity_poly.pdbx_strand_id
1 'polypeptide(L)'
;MRIFTRSLKTQFIEAFTLLILLSSCFLAAITGREASSEARYERGLLLTNRVQSLAKALDQSMWFWIKEVGTLRHTVGLIGGDMKKLSIAVNRLQDTMPAFAWIGLMNPQGKVLAATDGVLEGTDLSICAIFRQGKNGLFVGDVRKASLLAQLLPQPENGPLKFVDISMPIGEGELKDWVLVAHLSWAWAREVEEFILSGEGSDTNTKIMVLGADGGVILGGDTTEKPLALPLLQELEHSTSAWAVETWPDGIAYLTAAVSCTGFKDYNGLQWSVVARQSLDAAYEPVRRLVARILVAGLLLAVLFALVAGYIAQRTIAPLKALTAAADRLSRGEHVTIPRNRGIREIEVLSASLSTLVENLTRTEKDRNRIQHTAERDALTGLLNRHGLAARIDEAMPSLAQNQGLVELLYMDLDGFKPVNDAHGHHVGDAVLTILGQRLTRCLRKDDVLVRLGGDEFLALLGHTRGTPDILRTISRIREDVGAPISIDGLMLRIGISIGHATWHCANESVEDALKPADSELYMAKRTSKASQEVL
;
A
#
# COMPACT_ATOMS: atom_id res chain seq x y z
N MET A 1 -12.73 -9.91 -26.05
CA MET A 1 -11.75 -9.60 -25.00
C MET A 1 -12.19 -8.33 -24.29
N ARG A 2 -12.99 -8.46 -23.19
CA ARG A 2 -13.47 -7.30 -22.40
C ARG A 2 -12.27 -6.80 -21.58
N ILE A 3 -11.66 -5.73 -22.02
CA ILE A 3 -10.72 -4.96 -21.21
C ILE A 3 -11.54 -4.39 -20.05
N PHE A 4 -11.40 -4.98 -18.86
CA PHE A 4 -11.92 -4.41 -17.63
C PHE A 4 -11.25 -3.03 -17.44
N THR A 5 -11.92 -1.98 -17.83
CA THR A 5 -11.51 -0.61 -17.53
C THR A 5 -11.67 -0.40 -16.03
N ARG A 6 -10.61 -0.78 -15.27
CA ARG A 6 -10.52 -0.47 -13.84
C ARG A 6 -10.58 1.04 -13.66
N SER A 7 -11.27 1.48 -12.63
CA SER A 7 -11.36 2.91 -12.32
C SER A 7 -9.95 3.49 -12.15
N LEU A 8 -9.73 4.69 -12.66
CA LEU A 8 -8.46 5.41 -12.53
C LEU A 8 -7.97 5.45 -11.07
N LYS A 9 -8.91 5.58 -10.11
CA LYS A 9 -8.70 5.48 -8.68
C LYS A 9 -7.99 4.17 -8.29
N THR A 10 -8.51 3.04 -8.75
CA THR A 10 -7.98 1.71 -8.41
C THR A 10 -6.59 1.52 -8.98
N GLN A 11 -6.35 1.96 -10.22
CA GLN A 11 -5.05 1.87 -10.86
C GLN A 11 -3.97 2.68 -10.14
N PHE A 12 -4.28 3.91 -9.71
CA PHE A 12 -3.34 4.73 -8.94
C PHE A 12 -3.01 4.11 -7.57
N ILE A 13 -4.02 3.64 -6.83
CA ILE A 13 -3.81 3.00 -5.53
C ILE A 13 -2.95 1.74 -5.70
N GLU A 14 -3.29 0.87 -6.65
CA GLU A 14 -2.54 -0.36 -6.93
C GLU A 14 -1.08 -0.06 -7.32
N ALA A 15 -0.86 0.91 -8.23
CA ALA A 15 0.48 1.26 -8.71
C ALA A 15 1.37 1.82 -7.58
N PHE A 16 0.86 2.77 -6.78
CA PHE A 16 1.63 3.34 -5.68
C PHE A 16 1.87 2.34 -4.55
N THR A 17 0.87 1.53 -4.19
CA THR A 17 1.03 0.48 -3.17
C THR A 17 2.07 -0.54 -3.61
N LEU A 18 2.02 -0.99 -4.87
CA LEU A 18 2.99 -1.92 -5.43
C LEU A 18 4.40 -1.32 -5.44
N LEU A 19 4.55 -0.05 -5.84
CA LEU A 19 5.84 0.64 -5.86
C LEU A 19 6.46 0.72 -4.46
N ILE A 20 5.68 1.04 -3.43
CA ILE A 20 6.16 1.11 -2.03
C ILE A 20 6.57 -0.28 -1.54
N LEU A 21 5.78 -1.31 -1.82
CA LEU A 21 6.11 -2.67 -1.42
C LEU A 21 7.36 -3.17 -2.12
N LEU A 22 7.49 -2.94 -3.43
CA LEU A 22 8.69 -3.32 -4.19
C LEU A 22 9.94 -2.58 -3.70
N SER A 23 9.84 -1.27 -3.44
CA SER A 23 10.96 -0.49 -2.91
C SER A 23 11.35 -0.93 -1.49
N SER A 24 10.36 -1.27 -0.64
CA SER A 24 10.62 -1.80 0.71
C SER A 24 11.27 -3.18 0.66
N CYS A 25 10.84 -4.08 -0.22
CA CYS A 25 11.46 -5.38 -0.44
C CYS A 25 12.90 -5.22 -0.97
N PHE A 26 13.11 -4.32 -1.92
CA PHE A 26 14.43 -4.04 -2.47
C PHE A 26 15.39 -3.48 -1.40
N LEU A 27 14.92 -2.52 -0.61
CA LEU A 27 15.69 -1.97 0.51
C LEU A 27 16.00 -3.04 1.55
N ALA A 28 15.02 -3.86 1.94
CA ALA A 28 15.20 -4.95 2.87
C ALA A 28 16.22 -5.99 2.37
N ALA A 29 16.22 -6.30 1.07
CA ALA A 29 17.18 -7.22 0.46
C ALA A 29 18.60 -6.67 0.46
N ILE A 30 18.79 -5.40 0.08
CA ILE A 30 20.12 -4.76 0.08
C ILE A 30 20.65 -4.65 1.52
N THR A 31 19.86 -4.02 2.40
CA THR A 31 20.27 -3.82 3.81
C THR A 31 20.48 -5.16 4.52
N GLY A 32 19.62 -6.14 4.25
CA GLY A 32 19.77 -7.48 4.80
C GLY A 32 21.05 -8.17 4.33
N ARG A 33 21.44 -8.00 3.07
CA ARG A 33 22.68 -8.57 2.52
C ARG A 33 23.93 -7.92 3.13
N GLU A 34 23.98 -6.59 3.20
CA GLU A 34 25.07 -5.85 3.83
C GLU A 34 25.18 -6.17 5.32
N ALA A 35 24.07 -6.04 6.06
CA ALA A 35 24.03 -6.33 7.48
C ALA A 35 24.39 -7.79 7.80
N SER A 36 24.07 -8.76 6.93
CA SER A 36 24.49 -10.16 7.09
C SER A 36 25.99 -10.34 6.95
N SER A 37 26.61 -9.62 6.01
CA SER A 37 28.07 -9.67 5.83
C SER A 37 28.79 -9.07 7.03
N GLU A 38 28.34 -7.91 7.47
CA GLU A 38 28.88 -7.22 8.65
C GLU A 38 28.69 -8.03 9.93
N ALA A 39 27.49 -8.54 10.17
CA ALA A 39 27.22 -9.37 11.35
C ALA A 39 28.04 -10.64 11.38
N ARG A 40 28.29 -11.26 10.23
CA ARG A 40 29.18 -12.42 10.13
C ARG A 40 30.60 -12.07 10.54
N TYR A 41 31.13 -10.97 10.02
CA TYR A 41 32.50 -10.51 10.34
C TYR A 41 32.65 -10.14 11.82
N GLU A 42 31.77 -9.30 12.35
CA GLU A 42 31.78 -8.88 13.76
C GLU A 42 31.65 -10.09 14.72
N ARG A 43 30.71 -10.99 14.44
CA ARG A 43 30.51 -12.19 15.26
C ARG A 43 31.69 -13.14 15.18
N GLY A 44 32.27 -13.32 14.00
CA GLY A 44 33.50 -14.10 13.81
C GLY A 44 34.64 -13.54 14.64
N LEU A 45 34.83 -12.23 14.62
CA LEU A 45 35.89 -11.56 15.42
C LEU A 45 35.63 -11.67 16.93
N LEU A 46 34.38 -11.51 17.37
CA LEU A 46 33.98 -11.66 18.78
C LEU A 46 34.22 -13.09 19.27
N LEU A 47 33.88 -14.11 18.48
CA LEU A 47 34.18 -15.51 18.81
C LEU A 47 35.67 -15.75 18.88
N THR A 48 36.44 -15.23 17.92
CA THR A 48 37.90 -15.34 17.90
C THR A 48 38.52 -14.72 19.16
N ASN A 49 38.10 -13.55 19.56
CA ASN A 49 38.57 -12.88 20.78
C ASN A 49 38.26 -13.69 22.05
N ARG A 50 37.09 -14.34 22.12
CA ARG A 50 36.71 -15.19 23.26
C ARG A 50 37.59 -16.44 23.34
N VAL A 51 37.75 -17.17 22.23
CA VAL A 51 38.61 -18.36 22.22
C VAL A 51 40.07 -18.01 22.45
N GLN A 52 40.55 -16.85 21.99
CA GLN A 52 41.88 -16.34 22.24
C GLN A 52 42.12 -16.02 23.73
N SER A 53 41.13 -15.44 24.39
CA SER A 53 41.18 -15.17 25.84
C SER A 53 41.26 -16.47 26.63
N LEU A 54 40.45 -17.48 26.25
CA LEU A 54 40.50 -18.78 26.91
C LEU A 54 41.83 -19.50 26.64
N ALA A 55 42.30 -19.53 25.39
CA ALA A 55 43.60 -20.12 25.06
C ALA A 55 44.74 -19.50 25.88
N LYS A 56 44.77 -18.17 25.96
CA LYS A 56 45.76 -17.44 26.77
C LYS A 56 45.64 -17.74 28.26
N ALA A 57 44.41 -17.83 28.78
CA ALA A 57 44.18 -18.15 30.19
C ALA A 57 44.63 -19.58 30.52
N LEU A 58 44.38 -20.56 29.63
CA LEU A 58 44.84 -21.93 29.79
C LEU A 58 46.36 -22.00 29.77
N ASP A 59 47.04 -21.36 28.82
CA ASP A 59 48.52 -21.32 28.76
C ASP A 59 49.14 -20.64 29.99
N GLN A 60 48.58 -19.54 30.46
CA GLN A 60 49.03 -18.84 31.67
C GLN A 60 48.81 -19.69 32.91
N SER A 61 47.71 -20.39 33.05
CA SER A 61 47.42 -21.27 34.15
C SER A 61 48.36 -22.46 34.15
N MET A 62 48.65 -23.09 33.02
CA MET A 62 49.61 -24.18 32.90
C MET A 62 50.98 -23.72 33.27
N TRP A 63 51.42 -22.56 32.80
CA TRP A 63 52.72 -22.00 33.21
C TRP A 63 52.82 -21.82 34.76
N PHE A 64 51.74 -21.29 35.37
CA PHE A 64 51.65 -21.12 36.82
C PHE A 64 51.82 -22.46 37.56
N TRP A 65 51.02 -23.48 37.17
CA TRP A 65 51.11 -24.81 37.80
C TRP A 65 52.48 -25.45 37.65
N ILE A 66 53.17 -25.31 36.52
CA ILE A 66 54.55 -25.79 36.32
C ILE A 66 55.51 -25.09 37.28
N LYS A 67 55.32 -23.77 37.48
CA LYS A 67 56.16 -23.03 38.42
C LYS A 67 55.95 -23.45 39.87
N GLU A 68 54.72 -23.74 40.26
CA GLU A 68 54.39 -24.23 41.59
C GLU A 68 55.05 -25.61 41.87
N VAL A 69 54.98 -26.54 40.91
CA VAL A 69 55.69 -27.82 41.00
C VAL A 69 57.23 -27.61 41.06
N GLY A 70 57.71 -26.61 40.29
CA GLY A 70 59.14 -26.23 40.37
C GLY A 70 59.54 -25.68 41.72
N THR A 71 58.67 -24.90 42.38
CA THR A 71 58.95 -24.41 43.78
C THR A 71 58.95 -25.56 44.78
N LEU A 72 58.02 -26.52 44.67
CA LEU A 72 58.04 -27.72 45.49
C LEU A 72 59.31 -28.54 45.27
N ARG A 73 59.77 -28.67 44.00
CA ARG A 73 61.01 -29.33 43.65
C ARG A 73 62.21 -28.81 44.48
N HIS A 74 62.36 -27.48 44.50
CA HIS A 74 63.45 -26.86 45.33
C HIS A 74 63.27 -27.13 46.80
N THR A 75 62.03 -27.03 47.34
CA THR A 75 61.73 -27.32 48.74
C THR A 75 62.09 -28.75 49.10
N VAL A 76 61.71 -29.72 48.26
CA VAL A 76 62.04 -31.15 48.42
C VAL A 76 63.55 -31.39 48.38
N GLY A 77 64.24 -30.72 47.42
CA GLY A 77 65.75 -30.80 47.37
C GLY A 77 66.41 -30.31 48.61
N LEU A 78 65.88 -29.26 49.25
CA LEU A 78 66.39 -28.72 50.50
C LEU A 78 66.14 -29.60 51.75
N ILE A 79 64.99 -30.33 51.75
CA ILE A 79 64.60 -31.22 52.83
C ILE A 79 65.55 -32.45 52.91
N GLY A 80 66.04 -32.91 51.76
CA GLY A 80 66.84 -34.10 51.64
C GLY A 80 66.04 -35.39 51.89
N GLY A 81 66.72 -36.47 52.41
CA GLY A 81 66.12 -37.80 52.53
C GLY A 81 65.15 -38.04 53.70
N ASP A 82 64.72 -37.00 54.42
CA ASP A 82 63.70 -37.11 55.48
C ASP A 82 62.27 -37.37 54.94
N MET A 83 61.88 -38.64 54.87
CA MET A 83 60.61 -39.08 54.33
C MET A 83 59.39 -38.43 55.02
N LYS A 84 59.46 -38.21 56.35
CA LYS A 84 58.36 -37.56 57.08
C LYS A 84 58.14 -36.11 56.64
N LYS A 85 59.27 -35.38 56.54
CA LYS A 85 59.19 -33.97 56.07
C LYS A 85 58.78 -33.88 54.61
N LEU A 86 59.24 -34.82 53.77
CA LEU A 86 58.82 -34.90 52.35
C LEU A 86 57.31 -35.16 52.20
N SER A 87 56.77 -36.15 52.96
CA SER A 87 55.33 -36.40 52.96
C SER A 87 54.50 -35.18 53.44
N ILE A 88 55.03 -34.48 54.51
CA ILE A 88 54.37 -33.24 54.96
C ILE A 88 54.39 -32.15 53.87
N ALA A 89 55.52 -31.99 53.17
CA ALA A 89 55.64 -30.97 52.11
C ALA A 89 54.72 -31.23 50.94
N VAL A 90 54.55 -32.46 50.48
CA VAL A 90 53.68 -32.89 49.40
C VAL A 90 52.25 -32.69 49.77
N ASN A 91 51.80 -33.15 50.97
CA ASN A 91 50.40 -32.97 51.42
C ASN A 91 50.05 -31.48 51.62
N ARG A 92 50.98 -30.68 52.17
CA ARG A 92 50.75 -29.24 52.38
C ARG A 92 50.55 -28.47 51.08
N LEU A 93 51.27 -28.85 49.99
CA LEU A 93 51.02 -28.23 48.69
C LEU A 93 49.63 -28.59 48.15
N GLN A 94 49.20 -29.86 48.27
CA GLN A 94 47.88 -30.27 47.86
C GLN A 94 46.74 -29.58 48.67
N ASP A 95 46.92 -29.48 50.01
CA ASP A 95 45.97 -28.81 50.89
C ASP A 95 45.79 -27.33 50.50
N THR A 96 46.86 -26.67 50.08
CA THR A 96 46.84 -25.26 49.65
C THR A 96 46.43 -25.09 48.24
N MET A 97 46.59 -26.05 47.38
CA MET A 97 46.28 -26.04 45.94
C MET A 97 45.54 -27.32 45.56
N PRO A 98 44.20 -27.36 45.78
CA PRO A 98 43.36 -28.56 45.49
C PRO A 98 43.32 -28.95 44.01
N ALA A 99 43.80 -28.09 43.12
CA ALA A 99 43.97 -28.44 41.72
C ALA A 99 44.92 -29.59 41.47
N PHE A 100 45.90 -29.81 42.38
CA PHE A 100 46.71 -31.02 42.33
C PHE A 100 45.97 -32.19 42.93
N ALA A 101 45.55 -33.12 42.06
CA ALA A 101 44.84 -34.32 42.46
C ALA A 101 45.75 -35.32 43.15
N TRP A 102 47.06 -35.34 42.81
CA TRP A 102 48.03 -36.20 43.37
C TRP A 102 49.47 -35.70 43.12
N ILE A 103 50.32 -35.77 44.09
CA ILE A 103 51.75 -35.47 44.00
C ILE A 103 52.53 -36.61 44.58
N GLY A 104 53.59 -37.04 43.91
CA GLY A 104 54.45 -38.13 44.38
C GLY A 104 55.90 -37.92 44.07
N LEU A 105 56.72 -38.50 44.92
CA LEU A 105 58.19 -38.54 44.81
C LEU A 105 58.63 -39.96 44.49
N MET A 106 59.36 -40.10 43.38
CA MET A 106 59.86 -41.40 42.92
C MET A 106 61.37 -41.45 43.00
N ASN A 107 61.85 -42.58 43.47
CA ASN A 107 63.31 -42.85 43.51
C ASN A 107 63.82 -43.10 42.06
N PRO A 108 65.17 -43.20 41.86
CA PRO A 108 65.78 -43.43 40.53
C PRO A 108 65.35 -44.73 39.85
N GLN A 109 64.78 -45.67 40.57
CA GLN A 109 64.19 -46.93 40.04
C GLN A 109 62.72 -46.81 39.66
N GLY A 110 62.06 -45.68 39.92
CA GLY A 110 60.66 -45.47 39.61
C GLY A 110 59.67 -45.90 40.69
N LYS A 111 60.15 -46.23 41.89
CA LYS A 111 59.31 -46.59 43.03
C LYS A 111 58.81 -45.31 43.73
N VAL A 112 57.57 -45.19 44.02
CA VAL A 112 56.98 -44.09 44.79
C VAL A 112 57.30 -44.24 46.25
N LEU A 113 57.96 -43.26 46.87
CA LEU A 113 58.42 -43.31 48.26
C LEU A 113 57.69 -42.33 49.19
N ALA A 114 57.18 -41.22 48.66
CA ALA A 114 56.34 -40.31 49.38
C ALA A 114 55.27 -39.79 48.39
N ALA A 115 54.00 -39.72 48.81
CA ALA A 115 52.92 -39.27 47.97
C ALA A 115 51.82 -38.65 48.82
N THR A 116 50.96 -37.87 48.15
CA THR A 116 49.72 -37.28 48.71
C THR A 116 48.85 -38.38 49.32
N ASP A 117 48.47 -38.24 50.60
CA ASP A 117 47.69 -39.20 51.39
C ASP A 117 48.20 -40.63 51.35
N GLY A 118 49.52 -40.81 51.04
CA GLY A 118 50.12 -42.11 50.90
C GLY A 118 49.63 -42.94 49.70
N VAL A 119 48.89 -42.38 48.82
CA VAL A 119 48.28 -43.07 47.64
C VAL A 119 49.43 -43.49 46.70
N LEU A 120 49.44 -44.76 46.30
CA LEU A 120 50.46 -45.39 45.45
C LEU A 120 51.87 -45.50 46.08
N GLU A 121 52.08 -45.18 47.36
CA GLU A 121 53.42 -45.42 48.02
C GLU A 121 53.79 -46.90 47.92
N GLY A 122 55.03 -47.14 47.58
CA GLY A 122 55.58 -48.50 47.37
C GLY A 122 55.36 -49.07 45.97
N THR A 123 54.48 -48.43 45.12
CA THR A 123 54.21 -48.88 43.76
C THR A 123 55.38 -48.56 42.82
N ASP A 124 55.67 -49.46 41.90
CA ASP A 124 56.65 -49.26 40.82
C ASP A 124 55.97 -48.67 39.61
N LEU A 125 56.32 -47.44 39.21
CA LEU A 125 55.86 -46.71 38.06
C LEU A 125 56.99 -46.48 37.01
N SER A 126 58.05 -47.26 37.05
CA SER A 126 59.20 -47.13 36.15
C SER A 126 58.88 -47.25 34.68
N ILE A 127 57.79 -47.97 34.32
CA ILE A 127 57.31 -48.13 32.95
C ILE A 127 56.49 -46.96 32.46
N CYS A 128 55.99 -46.08 33.34
CA CYS A 128 55.13 -44.97 33.00
C CYS A 128 55.92 -43.86 32.28
N ALA A 129 55.29 -43.25 31.26
CA ALA A 129 55.88 -42.17 30.49
C ALA A 129 56.23 -40.96 31.37
N ILE A 130 55.45 -40.65 32.39
CA ILE A 130 55.61 -39.54 33.32
C ILE A 130 56.91 -39.68 34.10
N PHE A 131 57.31 -40.89 34.53
CA PHE A 131 58.59 -41.13 35.17
C PHE A 131 59.77 -41.09 34.19
N ARG A 132 59.64 -41.82 33.04
CA ARG A 132 60.74 -41.96 32.08
C ARG A 132 61.11 -40.61 31.44
N GLN A 133 60.14 -39.78 31.15
CA GLN A 133 60.34 -38.46 30.55
C GLN A 133 60.75 -37.44 31.61
N GLY A 134 60.08 -37.46 32.77
CA GLY A 134 60.40 -36.58 33.91
C GLY A 134 61.82 -36.76 34.47
N LYS A 135 62.43 -37.93 34.29
CA LYS A 135 63.86 -38.17 34.66
C LYS A 135 64.85 -37.35 33.82
N ASN A 136 64.47 -37.05 32.56
CA ASN A 136 65.33 -36.34 31.61
C ASN A 136 65.17 -34.81 31.62
N GLY A 137 64.20 -34.30 32.31
CA GLY A 137 63.88 -32.86 32.39
C GLY A 137 62.39 -32.59 32.70
N LEU A 138 62.00 -31.35 32.55
CA LEU A 138 60.55 -31.01 32.65
C LEU A 138 59.78 -31.73 31.58
N PHE A 139 58.81 -32.54 32.00
CA PHE A 139 57.82 -33.17 31.13
C PHE A 139 56.42 -32.69 31.52
N VAL A 140 55.69 -32.29 30.54
CA VAL A 140 54.24 -31.95 30.66
C VAL A 140 53.49 -32.87 29.70
N GLY A 141 52.66 -33.74 30.25
CA GLY A 141 51.88 -34.69 29.47
C GLY A 141 50.49 -34.10 29.09
N ASP A 142 49.94 -34.52 27.97
CA ASP A 142 48.61 -34.10 27.53
C ASP A 142 47.51 -34.67 28.44
N VAL A 143 46.35 -34.13 28.32
CA VAL A 143 45.15 -34.52 29.09
C VAL A 143 44.79 -35.97 28.83
N ARG A 144 44.78 -36.78 29.87
CA ARG A 144 44.49 -38.22 29.79
C ARG A 144 43.65 -38.73 30.96
N LYS A 145 43.00 -39.86 30.77
CA LYS A 145 42.42 -40.65 31.85
C LYS A 145 43.49 -41.49 32.48
N ALA A 146 43.89 -41.18 33.70
CA ALA A 146 44.82 -42.04 34.44
C ALA A 146 44.06 -43.21 35.07
N SER A 147 44.05 -44.35 34.40
CA SER A 147 43.21 -45.49 34.79
C SER A 147 43.44 -46.01 36.19
N LEU A 148 44.76 -46.03 36.64
CA LEU A 148 45.11 -46.50 37.97
C LEU A 148 44.71 -45.47 39.04
N LEU A 149 45.08 -44.21 38.88
CA LEU A 149 44.81 -43.15 39.85
C LEU A 149 43.36 -42.82 39.97
N ALA A 150 42.63 -42.85 38.85
CA ALA A 150 41.18 -42.59 38.79
C ALA A 150 40.32 -43.61 39.56
N GLN A 151 40.88 -44.81 39.83
CA GLN A 151 40.20 -45.83 40.68
C GLN A 151 40.41 -45.58 42.17
N LEU A 152 41.49 -44.87 42.55
CA LEU A 152 41.90 -44.64 43.93
C LEU A 152 41.45 -43.29 44.48
N LEU A 153 41.15 -42.33 43.61
CA LEU A 153 40.71 -40.99 44.00
C LEU A 153 39.20 -40.86 43.97
N PRO A 154 38.59 -39.99 44.78
CA PRO A 154 37.14 -39.69 44.72
C PRO A 154 36.74 -39.26 43.33
N GLN A 155 35.70 -39.87 42.80
CA GLN A 155 35.16 -39.50 41.48
C GLN A 155 34.34 -38.21 41.59
N PRO A 156 34.57 -37.24 40.72
CA PRO A 156 33.73 -36.04 40.65
C PRO A 156 32.32 -36.39 40.09
N GLU A 157 31.29 -35.64 40.49
CA GLU A 157 29.92 -35.83 40.02
C GLU A 157 29.77 -35.66 38.50
N ASN A 158 30.66 -34.94 37.85
CA ASN A 158 30.56 -34.48 36.48
C ASN A 158 31.49 -35.19 35.47
N GLY A 159 31.61 -36.50 35.54
CA GLY A 159 32.30 -37.32 34.55
C GLY A 159 33.66 -37.86 34.99
N PRO A 160 34.41 -38.58 34.12
CA PRO A 160 35.62 -39.25 34.49
C PRO A 160 36.75 -38.26 34.82
N LEU A 161 37.54 -38.59 35.86
CA LEU A 161 38.73 -37.83 36.20
C LEU A 161 39.73 -37.82 35.04
N LYS A 162 40.10 -36.61 34.59
CA LYS A 162 41.15 -36.35 33.62
C LYS A 162 42.23 -35.56 34.30
N PHE A 163 43.50 -35.81 33.91
CA PHE A 163 44.65 -35.19 34.49
C PHE A 163 45.60 -34.68 33.41
N VAL A 164 46.35 -33.64 33.77
CA VAL A 164 47.56 -33.20 33.09
C VAL A 164 48.73 -33.61 33.94
N ASP A 165 49.68 -34.24 33.32
CA ASP A 165 50.90 -34.74 34.05
C ASP A 165 52.01 -33.69 34.05
N ILE A 166 52.59 -33.42 35.18
CA ILE A 166 53.78 -32.59 35.29
C ILE A 166 54.81 -33.40 36.03
N SER A 167 55.98 -33.58 35.45
CA SER A 167 57.07 -34.25 36.15
C SER A 167 58.44 -33.63 35.84
N MET A 168 59.32 -33.66 36.76
CA MET A 168 60.65 -33.10 36.62
C MET A 168 61.68 -33.76 37.59
N PRO A 169 62.98 -33.81 37.25
CA PRO A 169 63.96 -34.30 38.12
C PRO A 169 64.19 -33.29 39.25
N ILE A 170 64.52 -33.78 40.49
CA ILE A 170 64.84 -32.89 41.63
C ILE A 170 66.16 -32.15 41.35
N GLY A 171 67.18 -32.84 40.87
CA GLY A 171 68.42 -32.24 40.36
C GLY A 171 69.37 -31.66 41.40
N GLU A 172 69.01 -31.69 42.69
CA GLU A 172 69.73 -31.06 43.78
C GLU A 172 69.83 -31.98 45.01
N GLY A 173 70.87 -31.83 45.78
CA GLY A 173 71.05 -32.52 47.04
C GLY A 173 71.16 -34.06 46.98
N GLU A 174 70.71 -34.71 48.04
CA GLU A 174 70.68 -36.18 48.13
C GLU A 174 69.69 -36.83 47.22
N LEU A 175 68.72 -36.06 46.78
CA LEU A 175 67.62 -36.51 45.94
C LEU A 175 67.77 -36.13 44.43
N LYS A 176 68.97 -35.79 43.98
CA LYS A 176 69.24 -35.26 42.64
C LYS A 176 68.70 -36.13 41.49
N ASP A 177 68.69 -37.45 41.62
CA ASP A 177 68.26 -38.42 40.62
C ASP A 177 66.80 -38.86 40.82
N TRP A 178 66.08 -38.28 41.78
CA TRP A 178 64.66 -38.53 42.01
C TRP A 178 63.80 -37.70 41.11
N VAL A 179 62.56 -38.18 40.89
CA VAL A 179 61.55 -37.50 40.04
C VAL A 179 60.40 -37.06 40.90
N LEU A 180 60.10 -35.79 40.84
CA LEU A 180 58.88 -35.22 41.37
C LEU A 180 57.82 -35.32 40.27
N VAL A 181 56.62 -35.85 40.61
CA VAL A 181 55.49 -36.03 39.72
C VAL A 181 54.29 -35.40 40.35
N ALA A 182 53.51 -34.69 39.54
CA ALA A 182 52.21 -34.10 39.91
C ALA A 182 51.15 -34.39 38.83
N HIS A 183 50.00 -34.85 39.27
CA HIS A 183 48.84 -34.97 38.46
C HIS A 183 47.88 -33.78 38.74
N LEU A 184 47.76 -32.88 37.79
CA LEU A 184 46.90 -31.74 37.88
C LEU A 184 45.51 -32.17 37.43
N SER A 185 44.48 -31.99 38.28
CA SER A 185 43.10 -32.26 37.92
C SER A 185 42.64 -31.31 36.79
N TRP A 186 42.04 -31.87 35.74
CA TRP A 186 41.53 -31.05 34.62
C TRP A 186 40.29 -30.20 35.00
N ALA A 187 39.81 -30.28 36.26
CA ALA A 187 38.67 -29.50 36.75
C ALA A 187 38.93 -27.98 36.69
N TRP A 188 40.17 -27.55 36.92
CA TRP A 188 40.56 -26.13 36.84
C TRP A 188 40.28 -25.53 35.44
N ALA A 189 40.47 -26.31 34.39
CA ALA A 189 40.23 -25.83 33.04
C ALA A 189 38.75 -25.53 32.80
N ARG A 190 37.85 -26.27 33.46
CA ARG A 190 36.42 -25.99 33.45
C ARG A 190 36.09 -24.70 34.20
N GLU A 191 36.72 -24.47 35.35
CA GLU A 191 36.54 -23.21 36.08
C GLU A 191 36.98 -22.00 35.25
N VAL A 192 38.10 -22.12 34.51
CA VAL A 192 38.57 -21.09 33.59
C VAL A 192 37.58 -20.88 32.43
N GLU A 193 37.07 -21.98 31.88
CA GLU A 193 36.03 -21.93 30.83
C GLU A 193 34.78 -21.22 31.34
N GLU A 194 34.24 -21.63 32.50
CA GLU A 194 33.06 -21.03 33.11
C GLU A 194 33.27 -19.55 33.42
N PHE A 195 34.45 -19.18 33.94
CA PHE A 195 34.79 -17.78 34.19
C PHE A 195 34.78 -16.94 32.92
N ILE A 196 35.35 -17.43 31.83
CA ILE A 196 35.39 -16.73 30.54
C ILE A 196 33.99 -16.67 29.93
N LEU A 197 33.16 -17.71 30.09
CA LEU A 197 31.80 -17.75 29.57
C LEU A 197 30.81 -16.95 30.40
N SER A 198 31.04 -16.73 31.70
CA SER A 198 30.15 -16.00 32.59
C SER A 198 30.20 -14.46 32.42
N GLY A 199 31.14 -13.95 31.62
CA GLY A 199 31.28 -12.52 31.33
C GLY A 199 30.04 -11.90 30.63
N GLU A 200 29.87 -10.58 30.74
CA GLU A 200 28.79 -9.83 30.12
C GLU A 200 28.63 -10.15 28.62
N GLY A 201 27.47 -10.68 28.23
CA GLY A 201 27.14 -11.08 26.86
C GLY A 201 27.30 -12.58 26.60
N SER A 202 27.21 -13.42 27.65
CA SER A 202 27.12 -14.88 27.52
C SER A 202 25.94 -15.28 26.65
N ASP A 203 26.23 -15.49 25.36
CA ASP A 203 25.25 -15.99 24.40
C ASP A 203 25.09 -17.49 24.64
N THR A 204 23.95 -17.91 25.16
CA THR A 204 23.62 -19.32 25.47
C THR A 204 23.76 -20.26 24.27
N ASN A 205 23.88 -19.69 23.06
CA ASN A 205 24.02 -20.41 21.80
C ASN A 205 25.48 -20.62 21.36
N THR A 206 26.46 -20.17 22.15
CA THR A 206 27.86 -20.37 21.85
C THR A 206 28.39 -21.59 22.64
N LYS A 207 28.94 -22.57 21.93
CA LYS A 207 29.66 -23.71 22.56
C LYS A 207 31.16 -23.55 22.33
N ILE A 208 31.94 -23.65 23.40
CA ILE A 208 33.40 -23.64 23.35
C ILE A 208 33.92 -25.04 23.64
N MET A 209 34.98 -25.43 22.99
CA MET A 209 35.65 -26.72 23.17
C MET A 209 37.16 -26.52 23.14
N VAL A 210 37.86 -27.34 23.91
CA VAL A 210 39.33 -27.44 23.83
C VAL A 210 39.67 -28.80 23.22
N LEU A 211 40.48 -28.77 22.19
CA LEU A 211 41.00 -29.95 21.50
C LEU A 211 42.44 -30.22 21.91
N GLY A 212 42.76 -31.48 22.10
CA GLY A 212 44.15 -31.94 22.28
C GLY A 212 44.94 -31.95 20.97
N ALA A 213 46.21 -32.26 21.03
CA ALA A 213 47.10 -32.36 19.88
C ALA A 213 46.64 -33.40 18.82
N ASP A 214 45.88 -34.39 19.22
CA ASP A 214 45.27 -35.42 18.37
C ASP A 214 43.93 -35.00 17.76
N GLY A 215 43.43 -33.79 18.03
CA GLY A 215 42.13 -33.30 17.63
C GLY A 215 40.96 -33.83 18.46
N GLY A 216 41.26 -34.62 19.51
CA GLY A 216 40.25 -35.13 20.46
C GLY A 216 39.70 -34.01 21.36
N VAL A 217 38.38 -34.04 21.68
CA VAL A 217 37.78 -33.06 22.60
C VAL A 217 38.17 -33.37 24.04
N ILE A 218 38.94 -32.47 24.66
CA ILE A 218 39.42 -32.61 26.05
C ILE A 218 38.56 -31.83 27.05
N LEU A 219 37.88 -30.72 26.59
CA LEU A 219 36.98 -29.91 27.41
C LEU A 219 35.82 -29.39 26.54
N GLY A 220 34.66 -29.17 27.11
CA GLY A 220 33.53 -28.45 26.49
C GLY A 220 32.90 -29.14 25.30
N GLY A 221 32.06 -30.12 25.44
CA GLY A 221 31.36 -30.80 24.36
C GLY A 221 31.00 -32.24 24.67
N ASP A 222 30.12 -32.83 23.88
CA ASP A 222 29.90 -34.26 23.94
C ASP A 222 31.20 -34.95 23.53
N THR A 223 31.77 -35.76 24.43
CA THR A 223 32.99 -36.53 24.18
C THR A 223 32.77 -37.53 23.05
N THR A 224 32.92 -37.07 21.82
CA THR A 224 33.00 -37.96 20.67
C THR A 224 34.38 -38.63 20.68
N GLU A 225 34.40 -39.95 20.59
CA GLU A 225 35.64 -40.73 20.51
C GLU A 225 36.47 -40.45 19.23
N LYS A 226 35.90 -39.68 18.30
CA LYS A 226 36.55 -39.36 17.03
C LYS A 226 37.13 -37.93 17.06
N PRO A 227 38.35 -37.73 16.55
CA PRO A 227 38.94 -36.40 16.38
C PRO A 227 38.02 -35.49 15.56
N LEU A 228 37.93 -34.23 15.96
CA LEU A 228 37.19 -33.22 15.23
C LEU A 228 38.00 -32.78 14.00
N ALA A 229 37.52 -33.13 12.81
CA ALA A 229 38.14 -32.75 11.54
C ALA A 229 37.36 -31.59 10.90
N LEU A 230 37.84 -30.37 11.05
CA LEU A 230 37.33 -29.18 10.42
C LEU A 230 38.40 -28.56 9.51
N PRO A 231 38.05 -28.10 8.29
CA PRO A 231 39.01 -27.38 7.43
C PRO A 231 39.69 -26.20 8.12
N LEU A 232 38.94 -25.47 8.95
CA LEU A 232 39.45 -24.34 9.73
C LEU A 232 40.65 -24.71 10.62
N LEU A 233 40.72 -25.93 11.15
CA LEU A 233 41.82 -26.38 11.99
C LEU A 233 43.12 -26.54 11.19
N GLN A 234 43.06 -26.81 9.89
CA GLN A 234 44.24 -26.87 9.03
C GLN A 234 44.83 -25.46 8.77
N GLU A 235 43.98 -24.41 8.78
CA GLU A 235 44.45 -23.02 8.66
C GLU A 235 45.28 -22.59 9.89
N LEU A 236 45.05 -23.20 11.05
CA LEU A 236 45.84 -22.94 12.26
C LEU A 236 47.31 -23.40 12.16
N GLU A 237 47.64 -24.25 11.19
CA GLU A 237 49.04 -24.61 10.91
C GLU A 237 49.83 -23.39 10.37
N HIS A 238 49.12 -22.43 9.74
CA HIS A 238 49.73 -21.26 9.14
C HIS A 238 49.37 -19.93 9.84
N SER A 239 48.41 -19.96 10.77
CA SER A 239 47.96 -18.80 11.54
C SER A 239 47.67 -19.21 13.00
N THR A 240 47.79 -18.27 13.94
CA THR A 240 47.46 -18.53 15.35
C THR A 240 45.97 -18.48 15.63
N SER A 241 45.18 -17.92 14.73
CA SER A 241 43.72 -17.77 14.87
C SER A 241 43.05 -17.70 13.52
N ALA A 242 41.86 -18.30 13.39
CA ALA A 242 41.02 -18.24 12.21
C ALA A 242 39.54 -18.31 12.59
N TRP A 243 38.67 -17.81 11.71
CA TRP A 243 37.23 -18.04 11.82
C TRP A 243 36.60 -18.23 10.43
N ALA A 244 35.63 -19.12 10.35
CA ALA A 244 34.88 -19.40 9.11
C ALA A 244 33.48 -19.94 9.41
N VAL A 245 32.68 -20.05 8.37
CA VAL A 245 31.44 -20.84 8.44
C VAL A 245 31.77 -22.27 8.06
N GLU A 246 31.64 -23.19 9.00
CA GLU A 246 32.02 -24.60 8.86
C GLU A 246 30.80 -25.52 9.01
N THR A 247 30.75 -26.57 8.19
CA THR A 247 29.76 -27.62 8.38
C THR A 247 30.32 -28.67 9.33
N TRP A 248 29.69 -28.83 10.47
CA TRP A 248 30.10 -29.76 11.52
C TRP A 248 29.62 -31.19 11.24
N PRO A 249 30.13 -32.19 11.98
CA PRO A 249 29.75 -33.60 11.79
C PRO A 249 28.26 -33.88 12.01
N ASP A 250 27.52 -32.98 12.66
CA ASP A 250 26.07 -33.03 12.82
C ASP A 250 25.30 -32.57 11.54
N GLY A 251 26.03 -32.18 10.49
CA GLY A 251 25.48 -31.70 9.23
C GLY A 251 24.99 -30.25 9.25
N ILE A 252 25.16 -29.54 10.37
CA ILE A 252 24.71 -28.16 10.54
C ILE A 252 25.91 -27.20 10.33
N ALA A 253 25.62 -26.10 9.64
CA ALA A 253 26.62 -25.05 9.45
C ALA A 253 26.64 -24.09 10.65
N TYR A 254 27.82 -23.85 11.16
CA TYR A 254 28.08 -22.95 12.30
C TYR A 254 29.10 -21.89 11.93
N LEU A 255 28.97 -20.72 12.53
CA LEU A 255 30.07 -19.77 12.60
C LEU A 255 31.07 -20.31 13.63
N THR A 256 32.27 -20.63 13.19
CA THR A 256 33.30 -21.31 13.97
C THR A 256 34.54 -20.42 14.05
N ALA A 257 35.08 -20.28 15.23
CA ALA A 257 36.40 -19.66 15.46
C ALA A 257 37.32 -20.63 16.16
N ALA A 258 38.57 -20.61 15.82
CA ALA A 258 39.59 -21.47 16.41
C ALA A 258 40.90 -20.70 16.67
N VAL A 259 41.58 -21.04 17.78
CA VAL A 259 42.86 -20.44 18.19
C VAL A 259 43.76 -21.54 18.74
N SER A 260 45.03 -21.56 18.34
CA SER A 260 46.03 -22.45 18.89
C SER A 260 46.59 -21.90 20.20
N CYS A 261 46.76 -22.78 21.22
CA CYS A 261 47.52 -22.49 22.42
C CYS A 261 49.03 -22.58 22.09
N THR A 262 49.69 -21.44 22.09
CA THR A 262 51.10 -21.33 21.69
C THR A 262 52.08 -21.34 22.89
N GLY A 263 51.52 -21.50 24.11
CA GLY A 263 52.29 -21.46 25.35
C GLY A 263 52.36 -20.04 25.93
N PHE A 264 53.09 -19.96 27.07
CA PHE A 264 53.28 -18.69 27.76
C PHE A 264 54.70 -18.68 28.43
N LYS A 265 55.45 -17.63 28.14
CA LYS A 265 56.88 -17.49 28.61
C LYS A 265 57.76 -18.68 28.21
N ASP A 266 58.28 -19.43 29.20
CA ASP A 266 59.11 -20.62 29.02
C ASP A 266 58.33 -21.95 28.93
N TYR A 267 56.96 -21.87 28.87
CA TYR A 267 56.08 -22.99 28.57
C TYR A 267 55.71 -22.99 27.11
N ASN A 268 56.10 -24.00 26.34
CA ASN A 268 55.92 -24.08 24.90
C ASN A 268 54.52 -24.54 24.46
N GLY A 269 53.55 -24.73 25.40
CA GLY A 269 52.25 -25.25 25.12
C GLY A 269 52.19 -26.75 24.85
N LEU A 270 50.98 -27.30 24.81
CA LEU A 270 50.67 -28.71 24.51
C LEU A 270 50.00 -28.92 23.17
N GLN A 271 50.11 -27.93 22.26
CA GLN A 271 49.46 -27.95 20.94
C GLN A 271 47.91 -28.06 21.03
N TRP A 272 47.36 -27.55 22.12
CA TRP A 272 45.90 -27.46 22.24
C TRP A 272 45.32 -26.42 21.30
N SER A 273 44.10 -26.65 20.87
CA SER A 273 43.32 -25.67 20.11
C SER A 273 42.02 -25.39 20.80
N VAL A 274 41.70 -24.13 20.99
CA VAL A 274 40.40 -23.70 21.50
C VAL A 274 39.49 -23.38 20.33
N VAL A 275 38.32 -24.01 20.29
CA VAL A 275 37.34 -23.85 19.21
C VAL A 275 36.00 -23.39 19.79
N ALA A 276 35.41 -22.38 19.20
CA ALA A 276 34.04 -21.98 19.53
C ALA A 276 33.13 -22.12 18.29
N ARG A 277 31.88 -22.55 18.51
CA ARG A 277 30.86 -22.54 17.47
C ARG A 277 29.60 -21.84 17.93
N GLN A 278 28.95 -21.12 17.01
CA GLN A 278 27.68 -20.46 17.20
C GLN A 278 26.77 -20.79 16.02
N SER A 279 25.48 -21.09 16.26
CA SER A 279 24.55 -21.35 15.17
C SER A 279 24.38 -20.10 14.30
N LEU A 280 24.29 -20.29 12.97
CA LEU A 280 24.04 -19.18 12.04
C LEU A 280 22.73 -18.47 12.31
N ASP A 281 21.73 -19.20 12.78
CA ASP A 281 20.43 -18.61 13.14
C ASP A 281 20.55 -17.59 14.27
N ALA A 282 21.34 -17.89 15.29
CA ALA A 282 21.62 -16.95 16.37
C ALA A 282 22.51 -15.79 15.90
N ALA A 283 23.49 -16.05 15.07
CA ALA A 283 24.38 -15.03 14.53
C ALA A 283 23.60 -14.00 13.66
N TYR A 284 22.59 -14.45 12.89
CA TYR A 284 21.80 -13.59 12.00
C TYR A 284 20.49 -13.08 12.60
N GLU A 285 20.15 -13.42 13.85
CA GLU A 285 18.92 -12.97 14.47
C GLU A 285 18.74 -11.43 14.47
N PRO A 286 19.76 -10.60 14.77
CA PRO A 286 19.64 -9.15 14.70
C PRO A 286 19.30 -8.66 13.29
N VAL A 287 19.90 -9.29 12.27
CA VAL A 287 19.65 -8.94 10.86
C VAL A 287 18.21 -9.30 10.47
N ARG A 288 17.73 -10.49 10.85
CA ARG A 288 16.34 -10.90 10.59
C ARG A 288 15.34 -9.94 11.24
N ARG A 289 15.61 -9.49 12.47
CA ARG A 289 14.77 -8.47 13.15
C ARG A 289 14.79 -7.14 12.41
N LEU A 290 15.95 -6.71 11.90
CA LEU A 290 16.08 -5.49 11.10
C LEU A 290 15.28 -5.59 9.80
N VAL A 291 15.46 -6.66 9.04
CA VAL A 291 14.71 -6.93 7.79
C VAL A 291 13.21 -6.97 8.06
N ALA A 292 12.78 -7.68 9.10
CA ALA A 292 11.35 -7.75 9.47
C ALA A 292 10.79 -6.35 9.81
N ARG A 293 11.54 -5.51 10.53
CA ARG A 293 11.13 -4.12 10.84
C ARG A 293 10.98 -3.28 9.58
N ILE A 294 11.90 -3.40 8.63
CA ILE A 294 11.82 -2.67 7.34
C ILE A 294 10.57 -3.11 6.56
N LEU A 295 10.29 -4.42 6.48
CA LEU A 295 9.13 -4.94 5.79
C LEU A 295 7.81 -4.52 6.46
N VAL A 296 7.73 -4.57 7.79
CA VAL A 296 6.56 -4.11 8.54
C VAL A 296 6.34 -2.60 8.37
N ALA A 297 7.41 -1.80 8.47
CA ALA A 297 7.33 -0.36 8.23
C ALA A 297 6.89 -0.04 6.79
N GLY A 298 7.44 -0.76 5.80
CA GLY A 298 7.02 -0.66 4.40
C GLY A 298 5.55 -1.01 4.18
N LEU A 299 5.05 -2.07 4.82
CA LEU A 299 3.65 -2.45 4.76
C LEU A 299 2.74 -1.38 5.38
N LEU A 300 3.09 -0.87 6.57
CA LEU A 300 2.32 0.20 7.22
C LEU A 300 2.30 1.46 6.36
N LEU A 301 3.44 1.81 5.76
CA LEU A 301 3.54 2.95 4.85
C LEU A 301 2.68 2.74 3.60
N ALA A 302 2.70 1.54 3.00
CA ALA A 302 1.86 1.20 1.85
C ALA A 302 0.36 1.33 2.17
N VAL A 303 -0.08 0.85 3.33
CA VAL A 303 -1.46 1.00 3.81
C VAL A 303 -1.82 2.47 4.01
N LEU A 304 -0.94 3.25 4.65
CA LEU A 304 -1.15 4.70 4.85
C LEU A 304 -1.29 5.42 3.50
N PHE A 305 -0.38 5.16 2.55
CA PHE A 305 -0.46 5.77 1.22
C PHE A 305 -1.70 5.32 0.45
N ALA A 306 -2.12 4.05 0.57
CA ALA A 306 -3.36 3.57 -0.05
C ALA A 306 -4.60 4.31 0.50
N LEU A 307 -4.65 4.56 1.82
CA LEU A 307 -5.72 5.34 2.46
C LEU A 307 -5.70 6.79 1.99
N VAL A 308 -4.53 7.43 1.99
CA VAL A 308 -4.36 8.83 1.53
C VAL A 308 -4.70 8.95 0.04
N ALA A 309 -4.20 8.06 -0.80
CA ALA A 309 -4.52 8.03 -2.23
C ALA A 309 -6.01 7.79 -2.47
N GLY A 310 -6.63 6.90 -1.70
CA GLY A 310 -8.07 6.65 -1.70
C GLY A 310 -8.88 7.89 -1.34
N TYR A 311 -8.47 8.61 -0.31
CA TYR A 311 -9.09 9.86 0.12
C TYR A 311 -8.97 10.96 -0.94
N ILE A 312 -7.75 11.19 -1.47
CA ILE A 312 -7.51 12.18 -2.53
C ILE A 312 -8.31 11.82 -3.78
N ALA A 313 -8.28 10.54 -4.20
CA ALA A 313 -9.01 10.08 -5.36
C ALA A 313 -10.53 10.26 -5.21
N GLN A 314 -11.10 10.02 -4.02
CA GLN A 314 -12.51 10.32 -3.77
C GLN A 314 -12.81 11.81 -3.89
N ARG A 315 -11.96 12.65 -3.33
CA ARG A 315 -12.14 14.11 -3.33
C ARG A 315 -11.96 14.74 -4.70
N THR A 316 -11.20 14.08 -5.60
CA THR A 316 -10.93 14.58 -6.96
C THR A 316 -11.85 13.95 -8.00
N ILE A 317 -12.02 12.63 -7.97
CA ILE A 317 -12.73 11.88 -9.02
C ILE A 317 -14.25 11.95 -8.85
N ALA A 318 -14.78 11.99 -7.64
CA ALA A 318 -16.21 12.07 -7.41
C ALA A 318 -16.85 13.34 -8.00
N PRO A 319 -16.30 14.55 -7.78
CA PRO A 319 -16.79 15.77 -8.42
C PRO A 319 -16.72 15.72 -9.96
N LEU A 320 -15.64 15.22 -10.53
CA LEU A 320 -15.50 15.07 -11.98
C LEU A 320 -16.55 14.14 -12.57
N LYS A 321 -16.81 12.99 -11.92
CA LYS A 321 -17.89 12.09 -12.36
C LYS A 321 -19.26 12.75 -12.29
N ALA A 322 -19.52 13.55 -11.25
CA ALA A 322 -20.78 14.29 -11.13
C ALA A 322 -20.94 15.32 -12.25
N LEU A 323 -19.87 16.05 -12.60
CA LEU A 323 -19.86 17.00 -13.71
C LEU A 323 -20.07 16.29 -15.07
N THR A 324 -19.37 15.18 -15.29
CA THR A 324 -19.54 14.39 -16.52
C THR A 324 -20.96 13.84 -16.65
N ALA A 325 -21.55 13.32 -15.58
CA ALA A 325 -22.93 12.84 -15.57
C ALA A 325 -23.93 13.97 -15.81
N ALA A 326 -23.69 15.16 -15.25
CA ALA A 326 -24.52 16.33 -15.49
C ALA A 326 -24.43 16.79 -16.95
N ALA A 327 -23.24 16.80 -17.54
CA ALA A 327 -23.03 17.12 -18.95
C ALA A 327 -23.69 16.09 -19.89
N ASP A 328 -23.63 14.80 -19.59
CA ASP A 328 -24.26 13.73 -20.37
C ASP A 328 -25.80 13.83 -20.32
N ARG A 329 -26.38 14.16 -19.17
CA ARG A 329 -27.82 14.41 -19.04
C ARG A 329 -28.28 15.67 -19.81
N LEU A 330 -27.46 16.72 -19.75
CA LEU A 330 -27.70 17.94 -20.50
C LEU A 330 -27.68 17.68 -22.01
N SER A 331 -26.77 16.86 -22.51
CA SER A 331 -26.69 16.50 -23.93
C SER A 331 -27.94 15.74 -24.44
N ARG A 332 -28.68 15.10 -23.52
CA ARG A 332 -29.98 14.45 -23.81
C ARG A 332 -31.18 15.39 -23.70
N GLY A 333 -30.94 16.69 -23.47
CA GLY A 333 -32.00 17.67 -23.33
C GLY A 333 -32.68 17.73 -21.96
N GLU A 334 -32.10 17.06 -20.94
CA GLU A 334 -32.63 17.12 -19.59
C GLU A 334 -32.23 18.44 -18.90
N HIS A 335 -33.17 19.03 -18.14
CA HIS A 335 -32.85 20.18 -17.29
C HIS A 335 -32.06 19.71 -16.07
N VAL A 336 -30.79 20.02 -16.01
CA VAL A 336 -29.87 19.59 -14.91
C VAL A 336 -29.22 20.81 -14.27
N THR A 337 -29.21 20.83 -12.95
CA THR A 337 -28.41 21.81 -12.20
C THR A 337 -26.98 21.31 -12.07
N ILE A 338 -26.02 22.13 -12.48
CA ILE A 338 -24.59 21.80 -12.35
C ILE A 338 -24.20 21.85 -10.86
N PRO A 339 -23.64 20.77 -10.30
CA PRO A 339 -23.26 20.75 -8.89
C PRO A 339 -22.10 21.74 -8.63
N ARG A 340 -22.27 22.61 -7.65
CA ARG A 340 -21.20 23.50 -7.17
C ARG A 340 -20.26 22.72 -6.26
N ASN A 341 -19.08 22.41 -6.75
CA ASN A 341 -18.05 21.73 -5.97
C ASN A 341 -17.07 22.75 -5.38
N ARG A 342 -16.77 22.64 -4.09
CA ARG A 342 -15.76 23.45 -3.40
C ARG A 342 -14.57 22.58 -3.01
N GLY A 343 -13.34 23.07 -3.20
CA GLY A 343 -12.13 22.44 -2.63
C GLY A 343 -10.95 22.30 -3.59
N ILE A 344 -11.19 22.07 -4.89
CA ILE A 344 -10.13 22.03 -5.90
C ILE A 344 -10.41 23.14 -6.91
N ARG A 345 -9.52 24.11 -7.00
CA ARG A 345 -9.71 25.34 -7.78
C ARG A 345 -10.05 25.05 -9.24
N GLU A 346 -9.37 24.09 -9.85
CA GLU A 346 -9.59 23.71 -11.26
C GLU A 346 -11.00 23.13 -11.48
N ILE A 347 -11.50 22.35 -10.51
CA ILE A 347 -12.86 21.78 -10.56
C ILE A 347 -13.91 22.86 -10.29
N GLU A 348 -13.65 23.81 -9.40
CA GLU A 348 -14.51 24.95 -9.13
C GLU A 348 -14.67 25.82 -10.39
N VAL A 349 -13.55 26.15 -11.05
CA VAL A 349 -13.54 26.92 -12.29
C VAL A 349 -14.30 26.19 -13.40
N LEU A 350 -14.07 24.89 -13.57
CA LEU A 350 -14.78 24.07 -14.57
C LEU A 350 -16.28 24.02 -14.29
N SER A 351 -16.68 23.83 -13.03
CA SER A 351 -18.08 23.80 -12.60
C SER A 351 -18.78 25.14 -12.85
N ALA A 352 -18.10 26.26 -12.53
CA ALA A 352 -18.61 27.61 -12.75
C ALA A 352 -18.74 27.91 -14.25
N SER A 353 -17.73 27.58 -15.05
CA SER A 353 -17.75 27.79 -16.51
C SER A 353 -18.86 26.97 -17.17
N LEU A 354 -19.05 25.71 -16.77
CA LEU A 354 -20.12 24.86 -17.27
C LEU A 354 -21.51 25.40 -16.86
N SER A 355 -21.65 25.89 -15.62
CA SER A 355 -22.90 26.51 -15.14
C SER A 355 -23.27 27.74 -15.96
N THR A 356 -22.29 28.63 -16.23
CA THR A 356 -22.49 29.83 -17.06
C THR A 356 -22.88 29.46 -18.51
N LEU A 357 -22.24 28.44 -19.06
CA LEU A 357 -22.58 27.95 -20.41
C LEU A 357 -24.05 27.48 -20.49
N VAL A 358 -24.47 26.67 -19.49
CA VAL A 358 -25.86 26.16 -19.40
C VAL A 358 -26.84 27.30 -19.23
N GLU A 359 -26.58 28.29 -18.39
CA GLU A 359 -27.42 29.46 -18.19
C GLU A 359 -27.56 30.25 -19.49
N ASN A 360 -26.47 30.47 -20.22
CA ASN A 360 -26.48 31.18 -21.50
C ASN A 360 -27.29 30.44 -22.58
N LEU A 361 -27.12 29.10 -22.69
CA LEU A 361 -27.88 28.27 -23.62
C LEU A 361 -29.38 28.35 -23.32
N THR A 362 -29.74 28.18 -22.04
CA THR A 362 -31.16 28.22 -21.63
C THR A 362 -31.78 29.61 -21.88
N ARG A 363 -31.02 30.67 -21.68
CA ARG A 363 -31.44 32.04 -21.95
C ARG A 363 -31.67 32.27 -23.46
N THR A 364 -30.72 31.83 -24.28
CA THR A 364 -30.79 31.96 -25.73
C THR A 364 -31.99 31.21 -26.29
N GLU A 365 -32.31 30.01 -25.79
CA GLU A 365 -33.51 29.26 -26.19
C GLU A 365 -34.79 29.98 -25.79
N LYS A 366 -34.89 30.53 -24.59
CA LYS A 366 -36.06 31.32 -24.16
C LYS A 366 -36.23 32.58 -25.00
N ASP A 367 -35.15 33.29 -25.29
CA ASP A 367 -35.19 34.49 -26.10
C ASP A 367 -35.59 34.16 -27.56
N ARG A 368 -35.11 33.08 -28.13
CA ARG A 368 -35.50 32.59 -29.45
C ARG A 368 -37.00 32.26 -29.51
N ASN A 369 -37.51 31.51 -28.54
CA ASN A 369 -38.94 31.16 -28.48
C ASN A 369 -39.82 32.40 -28.29
N ARG A 370 -39.37 33.40 -27.51
CA ARG A 370 -40.10 34.66 -27.32
C ARG A 370 -40.14 35.49 -28.60
N ILE A 371 -39.05 35.58 -29.34
CA ILE A 371 -38.97 36.30 -30.61
C ILE A 371 -39.93 35.64 -31.64
N GLN A 372 -39.91 34.34 -31.74
CA GLN A 372 -40.77 33.58 -32.64
C GLN A 372 -42.26 33.82 -32.32
N HIS A 373 -42.67 33.74 -31.06
CA HIS A 373 -44.06 34.01 -30.64
C HIS A 373 -44.53 35.43 -30.94
N THR A 374 -43.66 36.40 -30.89
CA THR A 374 -43.98 37.81 -31.19
C THR A 374 -44.06 38.04 -32.69
N ALA A 375 -43.31 37.35 -33.52
CA ALA A 375 -43.33 37.47 -34.98
C ALA A 375 -44.56 36.83 -35.63
N GLU A 376 -45.28 35.94 -34.97
CA GLU A 376 -46.40 35.18 -35.49
C GLU A 376 -47.78 35.78 -35.16
N ARG A 377 -47.83 36.86 -34.36
CA ARG A 377 -49.08 37.47 -33.91
C ARG A 377 -49.23 38.91 -34.36
N ASP A 378 -50.48 39.32 -34.56
CA ASP A 378 -50.84 40.71 -34.79
C ASP A 378 -50.79 41.51 -33.48
N ALA A 379 -50.04 42.60 -33.49
CA ALA A 379 -49.73 43.37 -32.26
C ALA A 379 -50.97 44.04 -31.64
N LEU A 380 -52.05 44.34 -32.47
CA LEU A 380 -53.22 44.99 -31.99
C LEU A 380 -54.26 44.02 -31.42
N THR A 381 -54.57 42.97 -32.16
CA THR A 381 -55.68 42.05 -31.82
C THR A 381 -55.19 40.80 -31.05
N GLY A 382 -53.92 40.52 -31.08
CA GLY A 382 -53.34 39.28 -30.48
C GLY A 382 -53.62 38.00 -31.27
N LEU A 383 -54.39 38.10 -32.37
CA LEU A 383 -54.62 36.99 -33.28
C LEU A 383 -53.40 36.63 -34.08
N LEU A 384 -53.40 35.48 -34.76
CA LEU A 384 -52.30 35.18 -35.68
C LEU A 384 -52.28 36.25 -36.77
N ASN A 385 -51.10 36.63 -37.19
CA ASN A 385 -50.90 37.45 -38.36
C ASN A 385 -50.65 36.56 -39.60
N ARG A 386 -50.45 37.16 -40.78
CA ARG A 386 -50.16 36.41 -42.01
C ARG A 386 -48.97 35.45 -41.89
N HIS A 387 -47.95 35.81 -41.11
CA HIS A 387 -46.78 34.96 -40.89
C HIS A 387 -47.11 33.77 -39.98
N GLY A 388 -47.86 34.01 -38.90
CA GLY A 388 -48.36 32.97 -38.01
C GLY A 388 -49.35 32.01 -38.69
N LEU A 389 -50.10 32.49 -39.69
CA LEU A 389 -50.96 31.64 -40.56
C LEU A 389 -50.06 30.61 -41.30
N ALA A 390 -48.99 31.07 -41.99
CA ALA A 390 -48.11 30.19 -42.75
C ALA A 390 -47.48 29.13 -41.84
N ALA A 391 -46.94 29.55 -40.68
CA ALA A 391 -46.36 28.64 -39.70
C ALA A 391 -47.35 27.60 -39.17
N ARG A 392 -48.61 28.02 -38.95
CA ARG A 392 -49.71 27.15 -38.47
C ARG A 392 -50.19 26.17 -39.52
N ILE A 393 -50.18 26.56 -40.75
CA ILE A 393 -50.49 25.69 -41.90
C ILE A 393 -49.43 24.64 -42.04
N ASP A 394 -48.11 25.02 -42.02
CA ASP A 394 -47.00 24.11 -42.14
C ASP A 394 -47.00 23.05 -41.00
N GLU A 395 -47.33 23.46 -39.77
CA GLU A 395 -47.47 22.56 -38.62
C GLU A 395 -48.63 21.58 -38.75
N ALA A 396 -49.77 22.04 -39.30
CA ALA A 396 -51.02 21.26 -39.42
C ALA A 396 -51.06 20.37 -40.67
N MET A 397 -50.30 20.69 -41.70
CA MET A 397 -50.31 20.00 -43.00
C MET A 397 -50.19 18.49 -42.93
N PRO A 398 -49.28 17.90 -42.12
CA PRO A 398 -49.16 16.45 -42.02
C PRO A 398 -50.44 15.77 -41.50
N SER A 399 -51.15 16.42 -40.57
CA SER A 399 -52.43 15.92 -40.02
C SER A 399 -53.57 16.10 -40.94
N LEU A 400 -53.61 17.22 -41.64
CA LEU A 400 -54.66 17.57 -42.62
C LEU A 400 -54.58 16.65 -43.83
N ALA A 401 -53.44 16.32 -44.33
CA ALA A 401 -53.20 15.39 -45.44
C ALA A 401 -53.75 13.98 -45.19
N GLN A 402 -53.72 13.52 -43.92
CA GLN A 402 -54.24 12.20 -43.54
C GLN A 402 -55.76 12.13 -43.42
N ASN A 403 -56.46 13.25 -43.22
CA ASN A 403 -57.93 13.35 -42.96
C ASN A 403 -58.73 13.91 -44.11
N GLN A 404 -58.49 13.46 -45.35
CA GLN A 404 -59.12 13.93 -46.58
C GLN A 404 -58.85 15.41 -46.95
N GLY A 405 -58.09 16.15 -46.15
CA GLY A 405 -57.52 17.44 -46.51
C GLY A 405 -58.51 18.59 -46.84
N LEU A 406 -59.71 18.57 -46.31
CA LEU A 406 -60.72 19.62 -46.55
C LEU A 406 -60.77 20.58 -45.36
N VAL A 407 -60.56 21.86 -45.61
CA VAL A 407 -60.67 22.95 -44.64
C VAL A 407 -61.56 24.02 -45.22
N GLU A 408 -62.52 24.47 -44.44
CA GLU A 408 -63.39 25.58 -44.88
C GLU A 408 -62.76 26.92 -44.54
N LEU A 409 -62.66 27.80 -45.50
CA LEU A 409 -62.12 29.13 -45.38
C LEU A 409 -63.25 30.14 -45.30
N LEU A 410 -63.21 31.00 -44.31
CA LEU A 410 -64.06 32.18 -44.23
C LEU A 410 -63.19 33.41 -44.36
N TYR A 411 -63.28 34.07 -45.52
CA TYR A 411 -62.59 35.34 -45.72
C TYR A 411 -63.53 36.46 -45.36
N MET A 412 -63.13 37.33 -44.48
CA MET A 412 -64.01 38.29 -43.81
C MET A 412 -63.43 39.69 -43.87
N ASP A 413 -64.31 40.68 -44.10
CA ASP A 413 -63.95 42.09 -44.15
C ASP A 413 -65.03 42.92 -43.46
N LEU A 414 -64.68 43.93 -42.69
CA LEU A 414 -65.60 44.74 -41.90
C LEU A 414 -66.25 45.82 -42.74
N ASP A 415 -67.58 45.78 -42.82
CA ASP A 415 -68.38 46.76 -43.58
C ASP A 415 -68.43 48.10 -42.81
N GLY A 416 -68.01 49.18 -43.43
CA GLY A 416 -68.10 50.53 -42.87
C GLY A 416 -66.98 50.86 -41.87
N PHE A 417 -65.87 50.06 -41.79
CA PHE A 417 -64.79 50.32 -40.89
C PHE A 417 -64.02 51.60 -41.23
N LYS A 418 -63.73 51.85 -42.49
CA LYS A 418 -63.07 53.09 -42.93
C LYS A 418 -63.84 54.36 -42.51
N PRO A 419 -65.17 54.53 -42.73
CA PRO A 419 -65.92 55.64 -42.18
C PRO A 419 -65.82 55.83 -40.67
N VAL A 420 -65.67 54.74 -39.88
CA VAL A 420 -65.49 54.84 -38.42
C VAL A 420 -64.10 55.45 -38.11
N ASN A 421 -63.04 55.01 -38.81
CA ASN A 421 -61.72 55.61 -38.66
C ASN A 421 -61.72 57.11 -39.06
N ASP A 422 -62.38 57.44 -40.21
CA ASP A 422 -62.45 58.81 -40.73
C ASP A 422 -63.20 59.73 -39.76
N ALA A 423 -64.26 59.25 -39.12
CA ALA A 423 -65.10 60.04 -38.23
C ALA A 423 -64.62 60.11 -36.79
N HIS A 424 -64.00 59.06 -36.25
CA HIS A 424 -63.71 58.96 -34.85
C HIS A 424 -62.22 58.76 -34.56
N GLY A 425 -61.36 58.67 -35.59
CA GLY A 425 -59.91 58.50 -35.48
C GLY A 425 -59.46 57.02 -35.30
N HIS A 426 -58.19 56.77 -35.58
CA HIS A 426 -57.62 55.42 -35.56
C HIS A 426 -57.72 54.74 -34.21
N HIS A 427 -57.71 55.52 -33.10
CA HIS A 427 -57.85 54.94 -31.76
C HIS A 427 -59.18 54.19 -31.56
N VAL A 428 -60.27 54.75 -32.07
CA VAL A 428 -61.59 54.11 -32.00
C VAL A 428 -61.61 52.91 -32.93
N GLY A 429 -61.04 53.02 -34.14
CA GLY A 429 -60.86 51.87 -35.03
C GLY A 429 -60.06 50.73 -34.46
N ASP A 430 -58.93 51.03 -33.79
CA ASP A 430 -58.13 50.03 -33.15
C ASP A 430 -58.88 49.29 -31.99
N ALA A 431 -59.67 50.03 -31.22
CA ALA A 431 -60.53 49.45 -30.19
C ALA A 431 -61.65 48.58 -30.84
N VAL A 432 -62.24 48.99 -31.94
CA VAL A 432 -63.19 48.21 -32.73
C VAL A 432 -62.55 46.89 -33.19
N LEU A 433 -61.35 46.94 -33.80
CA LEU A 433 -60.66 45.74 -34.29
C LEU A 433 -60.36 44.76 -33.16
N THR A 434 -59.95 45.28 -32.00
CA THR A 434 -59.64 44.44 -30.80
C THR A 434 -60.92 43.74 -30.30
N ILE A 435 -62.06 44.51 -30.21
CA ILE A 435 -63.33 43.96 -29.75
C ILE A 435 -63.86 42.93 -30.75
N LEU A 436 -63.78 43.23 -32.04
CA LEU A 436 -64.24 42.32 -33.09
C LEU A 436 -63.39 41.08 -33.21
N GLY A 437 -62.10 41.19 -33.06
CA GLY A 437 -61.19 40.02 -32.97
C GLY A 437 -61.56 39.09 -31.81
N GLN A 438 -61.95 39.63 -30.67
CA GLN A 438 -62.43 38.85 -29.52
C GLN A 438 -63.83 38.23 -29.81
N ARG A 439 -64.77 38.96 -30.48
CA ARG A 439 -66.07 38.42 -30.89
C ARG A 439 -65.90 37.29 -31.88
N LEU A 440 -65.09 37.47 -32.91
CA LEU A 440 -64.80 36.45 -33.90
C LEU A 440 -64.19 35.19 -33.23
N THR A 441 -63.25 35.36 -32.28
CA THR A 441 -62.70 34.24 -31.55
C THR A 441 -63.77 33.45 -30.79
N ARG A 442 -64.73 34.11 -30.17
CA ARG A 442 -65.87 33.46 -29.48
C ARG A 442 -66.85 32.74 -30.42
N CYS A 443 -66.95 33.20 -31.67
CA CYS A 443 -67.72 32.55 -32.69
C CYS A 443 -67.11 31.32 -33.32
N LEU A 444 -65.85 30.99 -32.96
CA LEU A 444 -65.09 29.88 -33.51
C LEU A 444 -64.85 28.83 -32.45
N ARG A 445 -64.52 27.60 -32.85
CA ARG A 445 -64.13 26.50 -31.96
C ARG A 445 -62.65 26.63 -31.58
N LYS A 446 -62.27 25.93 -30.56
CA LYS A 446 -60.89 25.95 -30.08
C LYS A 446 -59.85 25.49 -31.12
N ASP A 447 -60.27 24.58 -31.99
CA ASP A 447 -59.42 23.98 -33.04
C ASP A 447 -59.46 24.76 -34.35
N ASP A 448 -60.34 25.77 -34.45
CA ASP A 448 -60.41 26.68 -35.62
C ASP A 448 -59.29 27.73 -35.51
N VAL A 449 -58.74 28.13 -36.61
CA VAL A 449 -57.68 29.13 -36.71
C VAL A 449 -58.25 30.46 -37.14
N LEU A 450 -58.04 31.52 -36.36
CA LEU A 450 -58.42 32.89 -36.70
C LEU A 450 -57.14 33.74 -36.87
N VAL A 451 -57.15 34.44 -38.01
CA VAL A 451 -56.01 35.27 -38.46
C VAL A 451 -56.48 36.65 -38.79
N ARG A 452 -55.72 37.67 -38.46
CA ARG A 452 -55.90 39.02 -39.05
C ARG A 452 -54.85 39.21 -40.13
N LEU A 453 -55.29 39.36 -41.37
CA LEU A 453 -54.37 39.47 -42.52
C LEU A 453 -53.80 40.89 -42.67
N GLY A 454 -54.54 41.90 -42.22
CA GLY A 454 -54.15 43.30 -42.20
C GLY A 454 -55.42 44.23 -42.30
N GLY A 455 -55.34 45.46 -41.84
CA GLY A 455 -56.44 46.38 -41.86
C GLY A 455 -57.69 45.83 -41.18
N ASP A 456 -58.81 45.71 -41.93
CA ASP A 456 -60.11 45.19 -41.53
C ASP A 456 -60.39 43.76 -42.02
N GLU A 457 -59.35 43.07 -42.55
CA GLU A 457 -59.47 41.74 -43.14
C GLU A 457 -59.08 40.63 -42.10
N PHE A 458 -60.01 39.66 -41.99
CA PHE A 458 -59.83 38.48 -41.15
C PHE A 458 -60.02 37.21 -41.98
N LEU A 459 -59.34 36.16 -41.58
CA LEU A 459 -59.46 34.83 -42.16
C LEU A 459 -59.68 33.80 -41.05
N ALA A 460 -60.71 32.99 -41.20
CA ALA A 460 -60.91 31.84 -40.34
C ALA A 460 -60.75 30.54 -41.13
N LEU A 461 -60.00 29.57 -40.55
CA LEU A 461 -59.87 28.20 -41.06
C LEU A 461 -60.64 27.28 -40.12
N LEU A 462 -61.64 26.57 -40.64
CA LEU A 462 -62.51 25.68 -39.89
C LEU A 462 -62.15 24.23 -40.23
N GLY A 463 -61.55 23.56 -39.31
CA GLY A 463 -60.97 22.22 -39.55
C GLY A 463 -61.95 21.05 -39.45
N HIS A 464 -63.13 21.25 -38.85
CA HIS A 464 -64.08 20.18 -38.59
C HIS A 464 -65.56 20.68 -38.87
N THR A 465 -65.95 20.73 -40.13
CA THR A 465 -67.29 21.08 -40.46
C THR A 465 -68.12 19.86 -40.91
N ARG A 466 -69.36 19.80 -40.49
CA ARG A 466 -70.32 18.74 -40.88
C ARG A 466 -71.13 19.09 -42.15
N GLY A 467 -70.45 19.75 -43.08
CA GLY A 467 -71.03 20.14 -44.33
C GLY A 467 -71.68 21.56 -44.33
N THR A 468 -72.23 21.98 -45.48
CA THR A 468 -72.74 23.32 -45.76
C THR A 468 -73.68 23.90 -44.68
N PRO A 469 -74.60 23.15 -44.05
CA PRO A 469 -75.45 23.71 -43.00
C PRO A 469 -74.73 24.19 -41.74
N ASP A 470 -73.54 23.59 -41.42
CA ASP A 470 -72.73 23.96 -40.24
C ASP A 470 -71.98 25.27 -40.52
N ILE A 471 -71.48 25.42 -41.72
CA ILE A 471 -70.80 26.62 -42.19
C ILE A 471 -71.73 27.82 -42.19
N LEU A 472 -72.95 27.66 -42.78
CA LEU A 472 -73.98 28.73 -42.83
C LEU A 472 -74.41 29.17 -41.42
N ARG A 473 -74.51 28.24 -40.47
CA ARG A 473 -74.76 28.58 -39.05
C ARG A 473 -73.58 29.37 -38.42
N THR A 474 -72.38 29.02 -38.75
CA THR A 474 -71.20 29.75 -38.27
C THR A 474 -71.15 31.15 -38.85
N ILE A 475 -71.40 31.31 -40.15
CA ILE A 475 -71.49 32.59 -40.82
C ILE A 475 -72.59 33.45 -40.21
N SER A 476 -73.81 32.89 -39.98
CA SER A 476 -74.90 33.61 -39.35
C SER A 476 -74.56 34.09 -37.94
N ARG A 477 -73.91 33.24 -37.10
CA ARG A 477 -73.48 33.61 -35.78
C ARG A 477 -72.41 34.72 -35.80
N ILE A 478 -71.45 34.66 -36.72
CA ILE A 478 -70.47 35.72 -36.91
C ILE A 478 -71.15 37.05 -37.29
N ARG A 479 -72.05 37.04 -38.22
CA ARG A 479 -72.75 38.25 -38.61
C ARG A 479 -73.62 38.88 -37.51
N GLU A 480 -74.23 38.07 -36.67
CA GLU A 480 -75.02 38.51 -35.52
C GLU A 480 -74.15 39.12 -34.45
N ASP A 481 -73.05 38.42 -34.04
CA ASP A 481 -72.16 38.84 -32.98
C ASP A 481 -71.35 40.10 -33.39
N VAL A 482 -70.86 40.14 -34.63
CA VAL A 482 -70.16 41.31 -35.16
C VAL A 482 -71.09 42.51 -35.31
N GLY A 483 -72.31 42.30 -35.78
CA GLY A 483 -73.35 43.35 -35.96
C GLY A 483 -73.92 43.87 -34.65
N ALA A 484 -73.67 43.22 -33.52
CA ALA A 484 -74.15 43.70 -32.23
C ALA A 484 -73.47 45.04 -31.85
N PRO A 485 -74.19 45.97 -31.21
CA PRO A 485 -73.65 47.28 -30.84
C PRO A 485 -72.32 47.17 -30.07
N ILE A 486 -71.35 48.04 -30.35
CA ILE A 486 -70.08 48.19 -29.72
C ILE A 486 -70.06 49.51 -28.97
N SER A 487 -69.83 49.48 -27.67
CA SER A 487 -69.67 50.69 -26.84
C SER A 487 -68.18 50.98 -26.64
N ILE A 488 -67.73 52.15 -27.13
CA ILE A 488 -66.32 52.61 -26.95
C ILE A 488 -66.42 54.09 -26.53
N ASP A 489 -65.86 54.40 -25.37
CA ASP A 489 -65.85 55.78 -24.82
C ASP A 489 -67.15 56.51 -24.86
N GLY A 490 -68.27 55.82 -24.64
CA GLY A 490 -69.61 56.39 -24.69
C GLY A 490 -70.23 56.46 -26.07
N LEU A 491 -69.53 56.10 -27.13
CA LEU A 491 -70.05 55.98 -28.51
C LEU A 491 -70.64 54.59 -28.71
N MET A 492 -71.80 54.55 -29.34
CA MET A 492 -72.50 53.31 -29.78
C MET A 492 -72.31 53.13 -31.27
N LEU A 493 -71.45 52.19 -31.64
CA LEU A 493 -71.13 51.88 -33.04
C LEU A 493 -71.73 50.55 -33.44
N ARG A 494 -72.09 50.44 -34.73
CA ARG A 494 -72.52 49.19 -35.38
C ARG A 494 -71.65 49.00 -36.62
N ILE A 495 -71.02 47.82 -36.72
CA ILE A 495 -70.21 47.44 -37.85
C ILE A 495 -70.76 46.15 -38.44
N GLY A 496 -70.93 46.13 -39.75
CA GLY A 496 -71.23 44.91 -40.47
C GLY A 496 -69.98 44.09 -40.78
N ILE A 497 -70.26 42.89 -41.28
CA ILE A 497 -69.16 42.02 -41.77
C ILE A 497 -69.64 41.32 -43.05
N SER A 498 -68.91 41.48 -44.11
CA SER A 498 -69.01 40.70 -45.32
C SER A 498 -68.19 39.46 -45.26
N ILE A 499 -68.73 38.31 -45.66
CA ILE A 499 -68.05 37.01 -45.52
C ILE A 499 -68.16 36.27 -46.83
N GLY A 500 -67.06 35.89 -47.43
CA GLY A 500 -66.91 34.93 -48.51
C GLY A 500 -66.45 33.60 -48.01
N HIS A 501 -66.93 32.55 -48.59
CA HIS A 501 -66.65 31.19 -48.17
C HIS A 501 -65.99 30.38 -49.30
N ALA A 502 -65.02 29.52 -49.01
CA ALA A 502 -64.45 28.55 -49.93
C ALA A 502 -64.01 27.31 -49.21
N THR A 503 -64.01 26.18 -49.89
CA THR A 503 -63.44 24.94 -49.40
C THR A 503 -62.05 24.82 -49.94
N TRP A 504 -61.09 24.71 -49.05
CA TRP A 504 -59.69 24.52 -49.38
C TRP A 504 -59.31 23.03 -49.37
N HIS A 505 -58.75 22.56 -50.50
CA HIS A 505 -58.28 21.20 -50.69
C HIS A 505 -56.74 21.16 -50.38
N CYS A 506 -56.37 21.07 -49.11
CA CYS A 506 -55.01 21.22 -48.65
C CYS A 506 -54.02 20.29 -49.36
N ALA A 507 -54.42 19.14 -49.88
CA ALA A 507 -53.54 18.17 -50.54
C ALA A 507 -53.11 18.62 -51.96
N ASN A 508 -53.88 19.46 -52.62
CA ASN A 508 -53.72 19.71 -54.05
C ASN A 508 -53.62 21.21 -54.40
N GLU A 509 -53.83 22.10 -53.48
CA GLU A 509 -53.98 23.52 -53.70
C GLU A 509 -53.26 24.35 -52.61
N SER A 510 -52.72 25.50 -52.99
CA SER A 510 -52.20 26.47 -52.02
C SER A 510 -53.33 27.21 -51.30
N VAL A 511 -53.09 27.71 -50.11
CA VAL A 511 -54.07 28.51 -49.36
C VAL A 511 -54.40 29.80 -50.12
N GLU A 512 -53.42 30.36 -50.83
CA GLU A 512 -53.60 31.56 -51.65
C GLU A 512 -54.58 31.31 -52.85
N ASP A 513 -54.48 30.13 -53.46
CA ASP A 513 -55.40 29.77 -54.56
C ASP A 513 -56.78 29.48 -54.02
N ALA A 514 -56.91 28.81 -52.89
CA ALA A 514 -58.19 28.55 -52.24
C ALA A 514 -58.90 29.82 -51.70
N LEU A 515 -58.20 30.90 -51.48
CA LEU A 515 -58.74 32.17 -51.06
C LEU A 515 -59.41 32.94 -52.22
N LYS A 516 -59.05 32.71 -53.51
CA LYS A 516 -59.59 33.41 -54.65
C LYS A 516 -61.12 33.28 -54.80
N PRO A 517 -61.69 32.06 -54.66
CA PRO A 517 -63.17 31.92 -54.66
C PRO A 517 -63.82 32.63 -53.47
N ALA A 518 -63.21 32.53 -52.24
CA ALA A 518 -63.72 33.22 -51.06
C ALA A 518 -63.70 34.76 -51.22
N ASP A 519 -62.64 35.30 -51.83
CA ASP A 519 -62.51 36.73 -52.13
C ASP A 519 -63.59 37.17 -53.13
N SER A 520 -63.80 36.37 -54.17
CA SER A 520 -64.87 36.64 -55.16
C SER A 520 -66.28 36.66 -54.52
N GLU A 521 -66.57 35.73 -53.65
CA GLU A 521 -67.78 35.67 -52.87
C GLU A 521 -67.93 36.86 -51.90
N LEU A 522 -66.85 37.19 -51.22
CA LEU A 522 -66.73 38.36 -50.33
C LEU A 522 -67.06 39.66 -51.10
N TYR A 523 -66.48 39.80 -52.28
CA TYR A 523 -66.73 40.96 -53.13
C TYR A 523 -68.20 41.08 -53.50
N MET A 524 -68.88 39.97 -53.87
CA MET A 524 -70.30 39.96 -54.17
C MET A 524 -71.18 40.31 -52.95
N ALA A 525 -70.77 39.76 -51.74
CA ALA A 525 -71.46 40.08 -50.48
C ALA A 525 -71.37 41.59 -50.15
N LYS A 526 -70.20 42.22 -50.36
CA LYS A 526 -70.03 43.66 -50.19
C LYS A 526 -70.87 44.51 -51.10
N ARG A 527 -71.05 44.11 -52.35
CA ARG A 527 -71.92 44.81 -53.29
C ARG A 527 -73.39 44.77 -52.85
N THR A 528 -73.83 43.64 -52.35
CA THR A 528 -75.23 43.45 -51.86
C THR A 528 -75.47 44.23 -50.56
N SER A 529 -74.47 44.26 -49.67
CA SER A 529 -74.46 45.06 -48.41
C SER A 529 -74.59 46.57 -48.72
N LYS A 530 -73.79 47.11 -49.68
CA LYS A 530 -73.83 48.51 -50.10
C LYS A 530 -75.20 48.88 -50.76
N ALA A 531 -75.69 48.02 -51.60
CA ALA A 531 -77.02 48.28 -52.27
C ALA A 531 -78.19 48.32 -51.25
N SER A 532 -78.09 47.59 -50.15
CA SER A 532 -79.08 47.61 -49.05
C SER A 532 -78.90 48.83 -48.11
N GLN A 533 -77.74 49.47 -48.05
CA GLN A 533 -77.53 50.70 -47.28
C GLN A 533 -77.88 51.98 -48.01
N GLU A 534 -77.96 51.96 -49.34
CA GLU A 534 -78.44 53.12 -50.17
C GLU A 534 -79.98 53.20 -50.32
N VAL A 535 -80.69 52.21 -49.78
CA VAL A 535 -82.18 52.13 -49.85
C VAL A 535 -82.84 52.44 -48.50
N LEU A 536 -82.08 52.73 -47.44
CA LEU A 536 -82.59 53.17 -46.13
C LEU A 536 -82.10 54.61 -45.86
#